data_d84f5392e8663e75c00fed24c977568f
#
_entry.id   d84f5392e8663e75c00fed24c977568f
#
_cell.length_a   1.000
_cell.length_b   1.000
_cell.length_c   1.000
_cell.angle_alpha   90.00
_cell.angle_beta   90.00
_cell.angle_gamma   90.00
#
_symmetry.space_group_name_H-M   'P 1'
#
loop_
_entity.id
_entity.type
_entity.pdbx_description
1 polymer ?
#
loop_
_entity_poly.entity_id
_entity_poly.type
_entity_poly.pdbx_seq_one_letter_code
_entity_poly.pdbx_strand_id
1 'polypeptide(L)'
;EEVLADRSGVMIANYNCPGQIVITGWKEDVEQAADALKKAGAKRVLPLNVSGPFHSSLLEQAGEELGKELEQVDFSDLQIPYVTNVTAEYVTDITKTKELLARQVASSVRWQQSMELLIADGVDTFVEIGPGRTLAGFLRKINREVKVYNVGTWEDVDKVVNELC
;
A
#
# COMPACT_ATOMS: atom_id res chain seq x y z
N GLU A 1 16.37 -3.70 -2.51
CA GLU A 1 16.66 -2.31 -2.95
C GLU A 1 18.00 -2.27 -3.69
N GLU A 2 19.11 -2.73 -3.14
CA GLU A 2 20.43 -2.72 -3.77
C GLU A 2 20.43 -3.29 -5.20
N VAL A 3 19.74 -4.42 -5.44
CA VAL A 3 19.64 -5.04 -6.78
C VAL A 3 18.94 -4.14 -7.81
N LEU A 4 18.13 -3.20 -7.35
CA LEU A 4 17.37 -2.29 -8.21
C LEU A 4 17.99 -0.88 -8.33
N ALA A 5 19.00 -0.55 -7.53
CA ALA A 5 19.57 0.80 -7.44
C ALA A 5 20.07 1.35 -8.79
N ASP A 6 20.61 0.50 -9.63
CA ASP A 6 21.16 0.86 -10.95
C ASP A 6 20.18 0.59 -12.12
N ARG A 7 18.88 0.37 -11.83
CA ARG A 7 17.88 0.00 -12.83
C ARG A 7 16.78 1.06 -12.94
N SER A 8 16.92 1.97 -13.89
CA SER A 8 15.98 3.09 -14.08
C SER A 8 14.58 2.67 -14.56
N GLY A 9 14.45 1.49 -15.19
CA GLY A 9 13.19 0.99 -15.75
C GLY A 9 12.34 0.16 -14.77
N VAL A 10 12.80 -0.03 -13.52
CA VAL A 10 12.12 -0.85 -12.50
C VAL A 10 12.03 -0.09 -11.19
N MET A 11 10.87 -0.15 -10.57
CA MET A 11 10.59 0.50 -9.28
C MET A 11 9.93 -0.48 -8.32
N ILE A 12 10.02 -0.18 -7.02
CA ILE A 12 9.23 -0.89 -6.02
C ILE A 12 7.83 -0.28 -6.01
N ALA A 13 6.83 -1.12 -6.34
CA ALA A 13 5.43 -0.73 -6.28
C ALA A 13 4.86 -0.84 -4.85
N ASN A 14 5.17 -1.92 -4.14
CA ASN A 14 4.61 -2.15 -2.82
C ASN A 14 5.65 -2.73 -1.85
N TYR A 15 5.67 -2.19 -0.65
CA TYR A 15 6.24 -2.79 0.54
C TYR A 15 5.08 -3.40 1.35
N ASN A 16 4.77 -4.69 1.10
CA ASN A 16 3.57 -5.32 1.68
C ASN A 16 3.80 -5.82 3.11
N CYS A 17 4.90 -6.52 3.35
CA CYS A 17 5.26 -7.04 4.67
C CYS A 17 6.70 -7.59 4.61
N PRO A 18 7.33 -7.93 5.75
CA PRO A 18 8.65 -8.54 5.76
C PRO A 18 8.76 -9.72 4.79
N GLY A 19 9.71 -9.62 3.85
CA GLY A 19 9.95 -10.63 2.81
C GLY A 19 8.97 -10.63 1.63
N GLN A 20 8.09 -9.63 1.51
CA GLN A 20 7.17 -9.51 0.38
C GLN A 20 7.13 -8.09 -0.19
N ILE A 21 7.80 -7.90 -1.30
CA ILE A 21 7.90 -6.66 -2.07
C ILE A 21 7.36 -6.92 -3.47
N VAL A 22 6.68 -5.93 -4.05
CA VAL A 22 6.26 -5.94 -5.45
C VAL A 22 7.11 -4.95 -6.22
N ILE A 23 7.62 -5.36 -7.37
CA ILE A 23 8.30 -4.49 -8.33
C ILE A 23 7.44 -4.28 -9.57
N THR A 24 7.59 -3.15 -10.22
CA THR A 24 6.87 -2.76 -11.42
C THR A 24 7.79 -1.97 -12.35
N GLY A 25 7.41 -1.81 -13.61
CA GLY A 25 8.18 -1.07 -14.60
C GLY A 25 7.96 -1.59 -16.02
N TRP A 26 8.90 -1.31 -16.91
CA TRP A 26 8.89 -1.88 -18.23
C TRP A 26 9.07 -3.40 -18.19
N LYS A 27 8.35 -4.12 -19.04
CA LYS A 27 8.31 -5.58 -19.00
C LYS A 27 9.70 -6.22 -19.04
N GLU A 28 10.52 -5.79 -19.98
CA GLU A 28 11.88 -6.34 -20.19
C GLU A 28 12.78 -6.04 -18.97
N ASP A 29 12.67 -4.84 -18.40
CA ASP A 29 13.46 -4.45 -17.22
C ASP A 29 13.02 -5.23 -15.98
N VAL A 30 11.71 -5.45 -15.80
CA VAL A 30 11.16 -6.25 -14.71
C VAL A 30 11.60 -7.71 -14.83
N GLU A 31 11.62 -8.29 -16.04
CA GLU A 31 12.12 -9.65 -16.28
C GLU A 31 13.60 -9.79 -15.92
N GLN A 32 14.43 -8.84 -16.34
CA GLN A 32 15.86 -8.81 -15.99
C GLN A 32 16.08 -8.62 -14.47
N ALA A 33 15.30 -7.75 -13.84
CA ALA A 33 15.33 -7.54 -12.40
C ALA A 33 14.91 -8.79 -11.64
N ALA A 34 13.89 -9.51 -12.12
CA ALA A 34 13.43 -10.77 -11.55
C ALA A 34 14.55 -11.82 -11.54
N ASP A 35 15.32 -11.94 -12.61
CA ASP A 35 16.46 -12.87 -12.68
C ASP A 35 17.62 -12.44 -11.79
N ALA A 36 17.90 -11.13 -11.70
CA ALA A 36 18.89 -10.60 -10.79
C ALA A 36 18.51 -10.86 -9.31
N LEU A 37 17.24 -10.65 -8.96
CA LEU A 37 16.72 -10.93 -7.62
C LEU A 37 16.82 -12.40 -7.25
N LYS A 38 16.53 -13.33 -8.17
CA LYS A 38 16.73 -14.77 -7.94
C LYS A 38 18.21 -15.08 -7.65
N LYS A 39 19.12 -14.52 -8.45
CA LYS A 39 20.58 -14.69 -8.25
C LYS A 39 21.06 -14.09 -6.92
N ALA A 40 20.44 -13.01 -6.47
CA ALA A 40 20.72 -12.38 -5.18
C ALA A 40 20.05 -13.10 -3.98
N GLY A 41 19.39 -14.23 -4.19
CA GLY A 41 18.83 -15.07 -3.12
C GLY A 41 17.36 -14.85 -2.80
N ALA A 42 16.59 -14.17 -3.65
CA ALA A 42 15.15 -14.11 -3.49
C ALA A 42 14.53 -15.50 -3.58
N LYS A 43 13.89 -15.94 -2.50
CA LYS A 43 13.34 -17.30 -2.37
C LYS A 43 12.26 -17.60 -3.42
N ARG A 44 11.51 -16.57 -3.83
CA ARG A 44 10.41 -16.71 -4.76
C ARG A 44 10.21 -15.40 -5.53
N VAL A 45 10.18 -15.47 -6.84
CA VAL A 45 9.86 -14.35 -7.72
C VAL A 45 8.75 -14.80 -8.65
N LEU A 46 7.59 -14.15 -8.56
CA LEU A 46 6.39 -14.52 -9.29
C LEU A 46 5.88 -13.34 -10.10
N PRO A 47 5.57 -13.54 -11.38
CA PRO A 47 4.88 -12.53 -12.15
C PRO A 47 3.44 -12.34 -11.63
N LEU A 48 2.99 -11.09 -11.59
CA LEU A 48 1.60 -10.74 -11.29
C LEU A 48 0.87 -10.47 -12.61
N ASN A 49 -0.35 -10.99 -12.71
CA ASN A 49 -1.21 -10.72 -13.86
C ASN A 49 -1.97 -9.39 -13.63
N VAL A 50 -1.29 -8.28 -13.92
CA VAL A 50 -1.83 -6.92 -13.79
C VAL A 50 -1.78 -6.21 -15.14
N SER A 51 -2.70 -5.26 -15.35
CA SER A 51 -2.90 -4.58 -16.64
C SER A 51 -2.01 -3.33 -16.84
N GLY A 52 -1.24 -2.92 -15.84
CA GLY A 52 -0.43 -1.71 -15.94
C GLY A 52 0.64 -1.59 -14.87
N PRO A 53 1.55 -0.61 -15.03
CA PRO A 53 2.69 -0.38 -14.13
C PRO A 53 2.27 0.46 -12.92
N PHE A 54 1.28 -0.03 -12.17
CA PHE A 54 0.74 0.68 -11.01
C PHE A 54 1.83 1.02 -10.00
N HIS A 55 1.67 2.16 -9.34
CA HIS A 55 2.59 2.68 -8.33
C HIS A 55 4.02 2.88 -8.84
N SER A 56 4.14 3.44 -10.06
CA SER A 56 5.42 3.78 -10.67
C SER A 56 5.39 5.14 -11.35
N SER A 57 6.57 5.72 -11.61
CA SER A 57 6.69 6.98 -12.34
C SER A 57 6.10 6.94 -13.77
N LEU A 58 5.86 5.75 -14.30
CA LEU A 58 5.17 5.58 -15.60
C LEU A 58 3.69 6.04 -15.56
N LEU A 59 3.15 6.28 -14.37
CA LEU A 59 1.80 6.81 -14.15
C LEU A 59 1.79 8.26 -13.63
N GLU A 60 2.90 9.00 -13.69
CA GLU A 60 2.97 10.40 -13.24
C GLU A 60 1.91 11.26 -13.92
N GLN A 61 1.73 11.13 -15.24
CA GLN A 61 0.71 11.89 -15.98
C GLN A 61 -0.70 11.58 -15.46
N ALA A 62 -1.02 10.32 -15.17
CA ALA A 62 -2.32 9.95 -14.61
C ALA A 62 -2.53 10.54 -13.20
N GLY A 63 -1.45 10.62 -12.40
CA GLY A 63 -1.47 11.31 -11.11
C GLY A 63 -1.73 12.81 -11.25
N GLU A 64 -1.09 13.47 -12.21
CA GLU A 64 -1.33 14.89 -12.51
C GLU A 64 -2.75 15.16 -12.99
N GLU A 65 -3.31 14.29 -13.83
CA GLU A 65 -4.69 14.39 -14.30
C GLU A 65 -5.67 14.23 -13.13
N LEU A 66 -5.46 13.24 -12.28
CA LEU A 66 -6.24 13.08 -11.04
C LEU A 66 -6.14 14.32 -10.15
N GLY A 67 -4.96 14.92 -10.01
CA GLY A 67 -4.77 16.15 -9.25
C GLY A 67 -5.65 17.29 -9.73
N LYS A 68 -5.75 17.49 -11.05
CA LYS A 68 -6.61 18.52 -11.67
C LYS A 68 -8.10 18.26 -11.39
N GLU A 69 -8.55 17.01 -11.49
CA GLU A 69 -9.94 16.65 -11.18
C GLU A 69 -10.26 16.87 -9.68
N LEU A 70 -9.31 16.56 -8.80
CA LEU A 70 -9.45 16.75 -7.37
C LEU A 70 -9.54 18.23 -6.95
N GLU A 71 -9.04 19.17 -7.76
CA GLU A 71 -9.21 20.59 -7.49
C GLU A 71 -10.68 21.00 -7.41
N GLN A 72 -11.55 20.33 -8.19
CA GLN A 72 -12.98 20.59 -8.25
C GLN A 72 -13.79 19.87 -7.16
N VAL A 73 -13.13 19.04 -6.33
CA VAL A 73 -13.78 18.27 -5.27
C VAL A 73 -13.63 18.99 -3.93
N ASP A 74 -14.74 19.24 -3.26
CA ASP A 74 -14.72 19.75 -1.91
C ASP A 74 -14.49 18.62 -0.90
N PHE A 75 -13.52 18.81 -0.02
CA PHE A 75 -13.25 17.90 1.09
C PHE A 75 -13.71 18.54 2.39
N SER A 76 -14.39 17.75 3.23
CA SER A 76 -14.69 18.13 4.60
C SER A 76 -13.50 17.85 5.51
N ASP A 77 -13.44 18.55 6.64
CA ASP A 77 -12.42 18.31 7.66
C ASP A 77 -12.39 16.86 8.12
N LEU A 78 -11.19 16.37 8.39
CA LEU A 78 -11.00 15.01 8.87
C LEU A 78 -11.59 14.86 10.27
N GLN A 79 -12.48 13.89 10.43
CA GLN A 79 -13.00 13.48 11.75
C GLN A 79 -12.05 12.51 12.45
N ILE A 80 -11.28 11.76 11.67
CA ILE A 80 -10.31 10.77 12.12
C ILE A 80 -9.06 10.92 11.26
N PRO A 81 -7.87 10.93 11.83
CA PRO A 81 -6.63 10.92 11.05
C PRO A 81 -6.51 9.63 10.23
N TYR A 82 -5.83 9.69 9.11
CA TYR A 82 -5.49 8.50 8.33
C TYR A 82 -3.99 8.44 8.03
N VAL A 83 -3.49 7.26 7.69
CA VAL A 83 -2.12 7.07 7.24
C VAL A 83 -2.12 6.90 5.73
N THR A 84 -1.28 7.69 5.04
CA THR A 84 -1.17 7.61 3.58
C THR A 84 -0.13 6.59 3.12
N ASN A 85 -0.42 5.91 2.03
CA ASN A 85 0.52 4.98 1.40
C ASN A 85 1.82 5.64 0.92
N VAL A 86 1.77 6.94 0.58
CA VAL A 86 2.91 7.66 -0.01
C VAL A 86 4.01 7.91 1.00
N THR A 87 3.66 8.40 2.19
CA THR A 87 4.61 8.81 3.22
C THR A 87 4.72 7.81 4.36
N ALA A 88 3.71 6.97 4.55
CA ALA A 88 3.51 6.15 5.75
C ALA A 88 3.45 7.01 7.02
N GLU A 89 2.83 8.18 6.94
CA GLU A 89 2.66 9.14 8.02
C GLU A 89 1.19 9.48 8.21
N TYR A 90 0.84 9.94 9.41
CA TYR A 90 -0.50 10.46 9.67
C TYR A 90 -0.79 11.73 8.88
N VAL A 91 -1.98 11.79 8.35
CA VAL A 91 -2.57 13.00 7.77
C VAL A 91 -3.68 13.48 8.69
N THR A 92 -3.47 14.64 9.27
CA THR A 92 -4.43 15.32 10.15
C THR A 92 -4.98 16.61 9.52
N ASP A 93 -4.32 17.08 8.46
CA ASP A 93 -4.67 18.28 7.70
C ASP A 93 -5.27 17.88 6.35
N ILE A 94 -6.56 18.12 6.17
CA ILE A 94 -7.30 17.79 4.94
C ILE A 94 -6.72 18.47 3.70
N THR A 95 -6.09 19.63 3.85
CA THR A 95 -5.55 20.40 2.71
C THR A 95 -4.46 19.64 1.95
N LYS A 96 -3.77 18.70 2.61
CA LYS A 96 -2.74 17.85 1.99
C LYS A 96 -3.30 16.65 1.23
N THR A 97 -4.57 16.33 1.45
CA THR A 97 -5.16 15.09 0.94
C THR A 97 -5.18 15.04 -0.59
N LYS A 98 -5.53 16.13 -1.27
CA LYS A 98 -5.58 16.18 -2.74
C LYS A 98 -4.22 15.87 -3.37
N GLU A 99 -3.17 16.51 -2.87
CA GLU A 99 -1.80 16.26 -3.33
C GLU A 99 -1.38 14.80 -3.06
N LEU A 100 -1.65 14.28 -1.88
CA LEU A 100 -1.27 12.91 -1.52
C LEU A 100 -2.03 11.87 -2.35
N LEU A 101 -3.31 12.10 -2.67
CA LEU A 101 -4.09 11.24 -3.57
C LEU A 101 -3.54 11.24 -5.00
N ALA A 102 -3.16 12.40 -5.53
CA ALA A 102 -2.54 12.49 -6.83
C ALA A 102 -1.17 11.78 -6.85
N ARG A 103 -0.31 12.03 -5.87
CA ARG A 103 1.02 11.43 -5.77
C ARG A 103 1.00 9.91 -5.61
N GLN A 104 0.01 9.35 -4.91
CA GLN A 104 -0.02 7.89 -4.67
C GLN A 104 -0.18 7.07 -5.95
N VAL A 105 -0.72 7.65 -7.04
CA VAL A 105 -0.85 6.96 -8.34
C VAL A 105 0.50 6.49 -8.87
N ALA A 106 1.51 7.34 -8.70
CA ALA A 106 2.88 7.11 -9.18
C ALA A 106 3.88 6.76 -8.07
N SER A 107 3.44 6.63 -6.83
CA SER A 107 4.31 6.37 -5.68
C SER A 107 4.14 4.97 -5.12
N SER A 108 5.20 4.43 -4.55
CA SER A 108 5.17 3.13 -3.85
C SER A 108 4.14 3.11 -2.73
N VAL A 109 3.47 1.99 -2.56
CA VAL A 109 2.61 1.70 -1.40
C VAL A 109 3.49 1.24 -0.23
N ARG A 110 3.57 2.03 0.80
CA ARG A 110 4.38 1.79 2.01
C ARG A 110 3.53 1.13 3.11
N TRP A 111 2.84 0.04 2.76
CA TRP A 111 1.91 -0.65 3.66
C TRP A 111 2.58 -1.14 4.94
N GLN A 112 3.73 -1.80 4.81
CA GLN A 112 4.47 -2.29 5.97
C GLN A 112 4.79 -1.16 6.95
N GLN A 113 5.37 -0.06 6.46
CA GLN A 113 5.75 1.09 7.27
C GLN A 113 4.53 1.75 7.93
N SER A 114 3.41 1.82 7.20
CA SER A 114 2.15 2.35 7.74
C SER A 114 1.63 1.51 8.92
N MET A 115 1.68 0.20 8.79
CA MET A 115 1.25 -0.69 9.89
C MET A 115 2.22 -0.65 11.08
N GLU A 116 3.52 -0.60 10.81
CA GLU A 116 4.55 -0.45 11.85
C GLU A 116 4.38 0.86 12.64
N LEU A 117 4.05 1.97 11.95
CA LEU A 117 3.74 3.25 12.59
C LEU A 117 2.52 3.13 13.52
N LEU A 118 1.40 2.60 13.02
CA LEU A 118 0.16 2.46 13.79
C LEU A 118 0.38 1.60 15.04
N ILE A 119 1.11 0.50 14.90
CA ILE A 119 1.43 -0.41 16.02
C ILE A 119 2.34 0.29 17.03
N ALA A 120 3.35 1.05 16.58
CA ALA A 120 4.23 1.80 17.46
C ALA A 120 3.47 2.87 18.27
N ASP A 121 2.42 3.45 17.69
CA ASP A 121 1.51 4.40 18.35
C ASP A 121 0.47 3.73 19.27
N GLY A 122 0.54 2.40 19.44
CA GLY A 122 -0.31 1.66 20.37
C GLY A 122 -1.62 1.12 19.77
N VAL A 123 -1.80 1.16 18.45
CA VAL A 123 -2.94 0.50 17.80
C VAL A 123 -2.75 -1.01 17.87
N ASP A 124 -3.62 -1.69 18.58
CA ASP A 124 -3.58 -3.13 18.82
C ASP A 124 -4.69 -3.92 18.10
N THR A 125 -5.66 -3.21 17.52
CA THR A 125 -6.84 -3.80 16.88
C THR A 125 -7.07 -3.19 15.50
N PHE A 126 -7.19 -4.05 14.48
CA PHE A 126 -7.37 -3.67 13.09
C PHE A 126 -8.61 -4.35 12.51
N VAL A 127 -9.33 -3.63 11.65
CA VAL A 127 -10.48 -4.16 10.92
C VAL A 127 -10.26 -3.98 9.43
N GLU A 128 -10.11 -5.08 8.69
CA GLU A 128 -10.07 -5.06 7.23
C GLU A 128 -11.52 -5.13 6.71
N ILE A 129 -11.96 -4.06 6.04
CA ILE A 129 -13.31 -3.95 5.48
C ILE A 129 -13.21 -4.12 3.97
N GLY A 130 -13.87 -5.15 3.42
CA GLY A 130 -13.89 -5.46 2.01
C GLY A 130 -13.73 -6.95 1.71
N PRO A 131 -13.75 -7.33 0.43
CA PRO A 131 -13.65 -8.74 0.02
C PRO A 131 -12.22 -9.26 0.22
N GLY A 132 -12.12 -10.44 0.78
CA GLY A 132 -10.84 -11.14 0.99
C GLY A 132 -10.20 -10.86 2.35
N ARG A 133 -8.93 -11.28 2.49
CA ARG A 133 -8.15 -11.21 3.74
C ARG A 133 -6.66 -10.94 3.47
N THR A 134 -6.39 -10.20 2.42
CA THR A 134 -5.01 -9.97 1.94
C THR A 134 -4.23 -9.08 2.91
N LEU A 135 -4.83 -7.98 3.34
CA LEU A 135 -4.19 -7.03 4.25
C LEU A 135 -4.02 -7.62 5.65
N ALA A 136 -5.02 -8.36 6.14
CA ALA A 136 -4.90 -9.14 7.36
C ALA A 136 -3.76 -10.16 7.29
N GLY A 137 -3.57 -10.79 6.12
CA GLY A 137 -2.46 -11.70 5.86
C GLY A 137 -1.08 -11.03 5.92
N PHE A 138 -0.96 -9.81 5.41
CA PHE A 138 0.26 -9.00 5.51
C PHE A 138 0.51 -8.55 6.96
N LEU A 139 -0.53 -8.05 7.63
CA LEU A 139 -0.42 -7.58 8.99
C LEU A 139 0.06 -8.68 9.95
N ARG A 140 -0.42 -9.91 9.82
CA ARG A 140 0.04 -11.06 10.60
C ARG A 140 1.52 -11.41 10.40
N LYS A 141 2.11 -11.02 9.26
CA LYS A 141 3.55 -11.18 9.01
C LYS A 141 4.36 -10.02 9.60
N ILE A 142 3.76 -8.85 9.75
CA ILE A 142 4.36 -7.68 10.39
C ILE A 142 4.34 -7.85 11.90
N ASN A 143 3.16 -8.14 12.46
CA ASN A 143 2.98 -8.36 13.91
C ASN A 143 1.87 -9.39 14.15
N ARG A 144 2.15 -10.42 14.99
CA ARG A 144 1.20 -11.49 15.32
C ARG A 144 0.42 -11.25 16.61
N GLU A 145 0.77 -10.23 17.35
CA GLU A 145 0.16 -9.95 18.66
C GLU A 145 -1.07 -9.03 18.52
N VAL A 146 -1.16 -8.28 17.41
CA VAL A 146 -2.32 -7.44 17.14
C VAL A 146 -3.56 -8.25 16.76
N LYS A 147 -4.73 -7.76 17.14
CA LYS A 147 -6.01 -8.33 16.76
C LYS A 147 -6.39 -7.89 15.35
N VAL A 148 -6.89 -8.82 14.56
CA VAL A 148 -7.31 -8.53 13.17
C VAL A 148 -8.68 -9.12 12.91
N TYR A 149 -9.63 -8.28 12.60
CA TYR A 149 -10.99 -8.63 12.20
C TYR A 149 -11.16 -8.42 10.70
N ASN A 150 -12.05 -9.19 10.09
CA ASN A 150 -12.40 -9.05 8.68
C ASN A 150 -13.92 -8.87 8.55
N VAL A 151 -14.32 -7.88 7.77
CA VAL A 151 -15.71 -7.56 7.45
C VAL A 151 -15.88 -7.65 5.94
N GLY A 152 -16.33 -8.81 5.45
CA GLY A 152 -16.61 -9.06 4.04
C GLY A 152 -18.11 -9.11 3.71
N THR A 153 -18.95 -9.30 4.71
CA THR A 153 -20.41 -9.38 4.59
C THR A 153 -21.11 -8.56 5.68
N TRP A 154 -22.42 -8.36 5.55
CA TRP A 154 -23.22 -7.69 6.58
C TRP A 154 -23.23 -8.44 7.91
N GLU A 155 -23.26 -9.77 7.85
CA GLU A 155 -23.22 -10.63 9.05
C GLU A 155 -21.88 -10.48 9.80
N ASP A 156 -20.79 -10.14 9.10
CA ASP A 156 -19.51 -9.88 9.75
C ASP A 156 -19.51 -8.54 10.50
N VAL A 157 -20.26 -7.54 10.02
CA VAL A 157 -20.42 -6.25 10.73
C VAL A 157 -20.96 -6.49 12.14
N ASP A 158 -22.08 -7.22 12.25
CA ASP A 158 -22.73 -7.50 13.54
C ASP A 158 -21.79 -8.23 14.49
N LYS A 159 -21.03 -9.21 13.97
CA LYS A 159 -20.06 -9.94 14.79
C LYS A 159 -18.95 -9.03 15.32
N VAL A 160 -18.35 -8.22 14.43
CA VAL A 160 -17.24 -7.35 14.81
C VAL A 160 -17.71 -6.25 15.76
N VAL A 161 -18.89 -5.65 15.54
CA VAL A 161 -19.47 -4.66 16.46
C VAL A 161 -19.70 -5.28 17.84
N ASN A 162 -20.27 -6.47 17.92
CA ASN A 162 -20.51 -7.15 19.21
C ASN A 162 -19.22 -7.54 19.95
N GLU A 163 -18.10 -7.69 19.27
CA GLU A 163 -16.81 -8.00 19.90
C GLU A 163 -16.02 -6.74 20.31
N LEU A 164 -16.24 -5.58 19.62
CA LEU A 164 -15.46 -4.37 19.86
C LEU A 164 -16.21 -3.28 20.65
N CYS A 165 -17.52 -3.33 20.69
CA CYS A 165 -18.38 -2.36 21.38
C CYS A 165 -19.16 -3.00 22.51
#